data_d5360ce9aaa96ddc6466f3f8d31d5c1b
#
_entry.id   d5360ce9aaa96ddc6466f3f8d31d5c1b
#
_cell.length_a   1.000
_cell.length_b   1.000
_cell.length_c   1.000
_cell.angle_alpha   90.00
_cell.angle_beta   90.00
_cell.angle_gamma   90.00
#
_symmetry.space_group_name_H-M   'P 1'
#
loop_
_entity.id
_entity.type
_entity.pdbx_description
1 polymer ?
#
loop_
_entity_poly.entity_id
_entity_poly.type
_entity_poly.pdbx_seq_one_letter_code
_entity_poly.pdbx_strand_id
1 'polypeptide(L)' 'MEGEIRKTLEGDIEFFRKKAGFYRENHLHEAAVFAERLAANLELALTTLPRDDDIDIV' A
#
# COMPACT_ATOMS: atom_id res chain seq x y z
N MET A 1 15.22 0.21 -10.41
CA MET A 1 14.78 1.32 -9.60
C MET A 1 13.29 1.34 -9.38
N GLU A 2 12.50 1.32 -10.44
CA GLU A 2 11.06 1.25 -10.28
C GLU A 2 10.60 -0.01 -9.60
N GLY A 3 11.31 -1.12 -9.83
CA GLY A 3 11.01 -2.36 -9.15
C GLY A 3 11.18 -2.25 -7.65
N GLU A 4 12.15 -1.45 -7.20
CA GLU A 4 12.36 -1.24 -5.77
C GLU A 4 11.25 -0.42 -5.15
N ILE A 5 10.78 0.62 -5.87
CA ILE A 5 9.68 1.45 -5.39
C ILE A 5 8.41 0.60 -5.29
N ARG A 6 8.16 -0.20 -6.32
CA ARG A 6 6.98 -1.07 -6.33
C ARG A 6 7.03 -2.08 -5.19
N LYS A 7 8.17 -2.70 -4.96
CA LYS A 7 8.32 -3.65 -3.87
C LYS A 7 8.13 -2.98 -2.51
N THR A 8 8.65 -1.78 -2.36
CA THR A 8 8.49 -1.02 -1.12
C THR A 8 7.01 -0.74 -0.86
N LEU A 9 6.29 -0.29 -1.89
CA LEU A 9 4.86 -0.02 -1.76
C LEU A 9 4.08 -1.28 -1.42
N GLU A 10 4.40 -2.38 -2.08
CA GLU A 10 3.74 -3.65 -1.79
C GLU A 10 3.98 -4.10 -0.36
N GLY A 11 5.20 -3.94 0.12
CA GLY A 11 5.53 -4.26 1.51
C GLY A 11 4.79 -3.39 2.50
N ASP A 12 4.68 -2.09 2.19
CA ASP A 12 3.95 -1.17 3.05
C ASP A 12 2.46 -1.50 3.09
N ILE A 13 1.88 -1.85 1.93
CA ILE A 13 0.47 -2.24 1.87
C ILE A 13 0.23 -3.45 2.77
N GLU A 14 1.08 -4.45 2.66
CA GLU A 14 0.95 -5.65 3.47
C GLU A 14 1.10 -5.32 4.96
N PHE A 15 2.05 -4.46 5.30
CA PHE A 15 2.28 -4.04 6.67
C PHE A 15 1.02 -3.40 7.27
N PHE A 16 0.42 -2.46 6.54
CA PHE A 16 -0.77 -1.77 7.05
C PHE A 16 -1.98 -2.68 7.12
N ARG A 17 -2.09 -3.64 6.20
CA ARG A 17 -3.17 -4.63 6.27
C ARG A 17 -3.04 -5.49 7.51
N LYS A 18 -1.83 -5.91 7.84
CA LYS A 18 -1.59 -6.68 9.04
C LYS A 18 -1.88 -5.86 10.29
N LYS A 19 -1.49 -4.59 10.29
CA LYS A 19 -1.79 -3.69 11.39
C LYS A 19 -3.29 -3.51 11.57
N ALA A 20 -4.02 -3.37 10.47
CA ALA A 20 -5.47 -3.23 10.54
C ALA A 20 -6.10 -4.45 11.21
N GLY A 21 -5.65 -5.66 10.85
CA GLY A 21 -6.13 -6.88 11.48
C GLY A 21 -5.84 -6.91 12.98
N PHE A 22 -4.61 -6.52 13.34
CA PHE A 22 -4.22 -6.45 14.74
C PHE A 22 -5.09 -5.48 15.51
N TYR A 23 -5.33 -4.29 14.94
CA TYR A 23 -6.17 -3.30 15.61
C TYR A 23 -7.60 -3.79 15.78
N ARG A 24 -8.14 -4.50 14.77
CA ARG A 24 -9.49 -5.06 14.89
C ARG A 24 -9.58 -6.11 16.00
N GLU A 25 -8.56 -6.95 16.11
CA GLU A 25 -8.53 -7.97 17.17
C GLU A 25 -8.52 -7.32 18.55
N ASN A 26 -7.95 -6.13 18.65
CA ASN A 26 -7.87 -5.40 19.90
C ASN A 26 -8.98 -4.36 20.06
N HIS A 27 -10.00 -4.44 19.21
CA HIS A 27 -11.17 -3.55 19.24
C HIS A 27 -10.83 -2.08 19.02
N LEU A 28 -9.74 -1.82 18.32
CA LEU A 28 -9.33 -0.46 17.98
C LEU A 28 -9.85 -0.13 16.59
N HIS A 29 -11.15 0.08 16.49
CA HIS A 29 -11.82 0.21 15.20
C HIS A 29 -11.35 1.41 14.38
N GLU A 30 -11.16 2.56 15.03
CA GLU A 30 -10.72 3.75 14.33
C GLU A 30 -9.31 3.57 13.78
N ALA A 31 -8.43 2.96 14.57
CA ALA A 31 -7.08 2.68 14.12
C ALA A 31 -7.09 1.71 12.94
N ALA A 32 -7.95 0.70 12.99
CA ALA A 32 -8.08 -0.26 11.90
C ALA A 32 -8.53 0.42 10.61
N VAL A 33 -9.52 1.29 10.70
CA VAL A 33 -10.01 2.02 9.53
C VAL A 33 -8.92 2.90 8.96
N PHE A 34 -8.17 3.57 9.81
CA PHE A 34 -7.08 4.42 9.37
C PHE A 34 -6.00 3.62 8.64
N ALA A 35 -5.63 2.47 9.21
CA ALA A 35 -4.64 1.60 8.58
C ALA A 35 -5.13 1.07 7.24
N GLU A 36 -6.40 0.72 7.14
CA GLU A 36 -6.98 0.25 5.88
C GLU A 36 -6.98 1.35 4.83
N ARG A 37 -7.24 2.60 5.24
CA ARG A 37 -7.19 3.72 4.31
C ARG A 37 -5.77 3.96 3.80
N LEU A 38 -4.78 3.84 4.68
CA LEU A 38 -3.40 3.97 4.26
C LEU A 38 -3.03 2.89 3.25
N ALA A 39 -3.45 1.66 3.50
CA ALA A 39 -3.21 0.58 2.55
C ALA A 39 -3.88 0.84 1.22
N ALA A 40 -5.13 1.32 1.24
CA ALA A 40 -5.86 1.62 0.01
C ALA A 40 -5.18 2.75 -0.78
N ASN A 41 -4.72 3.78 -0.09
CA ASN A 41 -4.01 4.88 -0.74
C ASN A 41 -2.70 4.40 -1.37
N LEU A 42 -2.00 3.51 -0.69
CA LEU A 42 -0.77 2.95 -1.24
C LEU A 42 -1.06 2.06 -2.45
N GLU A 43 -2.16 1.31 -2.42
CA GLU A 43 -2.57 0.52 -3.58
C GLU A 43 -2.88 1.42 -4.77
N LEU A 44 -3.54 2.53 -4.52
CA LEU A 44 -3.82 3.48 -5.59
C LEU A 44 -2.53 4.05 -6.16
N ALA A 45 -1.59 4.41 -5.29
CA ALA A 45 -0.30 4.91 -5.74
C ALA A 45 0.43 3.86 -6.58
N LEU A 46 0.33 2.59 -6.17
CA LEU A 46 0.95 1.50 -6.90
C LEU A 46 0.37 1.38 -8.32
N THR A 47 -0.95 1.54 -8.45
CA THR A 47 -1.59 1.43 -9.75
C THR A 47 -1.30 2.63 -10.65
N THR A 48 -0.87 3.76 -10.07
CA THR A 48 -0.55 4.95 -10.86
C THR A 48 0.94 5.03 -11.23
N LEU A 49 1.76 4.11 -10.72
CA LEU A 49 3.16 4.08 -11.11
C LEU A 49 3.28 3.71 -12.59
N PRO A 50 4.17 4.38 -13.32
CA PRO A 50 4.39 4.00 -14.70
C PRO A 50 4.99 2.60 -14.77
N ARG A 51 4.63 1.88 -15.80
CA ARG A 51 5.24 0.58 -16.05
C ARG A 51 6.60 0.78 -16.70
N ASP A 52 7.44 -0.24 -16.58
CA ASP A 52 8.75 -0.17 -17.20
C ASP A 52 8.67 0.07 -18.70
N ASP A 53 7.68 -0.52 -19.35
CA ASP A 53 7.51 -0.35 -20.79
C ASP A 53 6.90 0.99 -21.17
N ASP A 54 6.30 1.71 -20.23
CA ASP A 54 5.73 3.03 -20.50
C ASP A 54 6.80 4.12 -20.50
N ILE A 55 7.94 3.88 -19.92
CA ILE A 55 9.01 4.86 -19.79
C ILE A 55 9.60 5.21 -21.13
N ASP A 56 9.64 4.26 -22.03
CA ASP A 56 10.27 4.44 -23.32
C ASP A 56 9.42 5.21 -24.32
N ILE A 57 8.21 5.51 -23.96
CA ILE A 57 7.29 6.15 -24.88
C ILE A 57 7.56 7.64 -25.02
N VAL A 58 8.25 8.19 -24.09
CA VAL A 58 8.59 9.60 -24.13
C VAL A 58 9.68 9.85 -25.15
#